data_9c761454d3763ad6c1dd920daa6bccaf
#
_entry.id   9c761454d3763ad6c1dd920daa6bccaf
#
_cell.length_a   1.000
_cell.length_b   1.000
_cell.length_c   1.000
_cell.angle_alpha   90.00
_cell.angle_beta   90.00
_cell.angle_gamma   90.00
#
_symmetry.space_group_name_H-M   'P 1'
#
loop_
_entity.id
_entity.type
_entity.pdbx_description
1 polymer ?
#
loop_
_entity_poly.entity_id
_entity_poly.type
_entity_poly.pdbx_seq_one_letter_code
_entity_poly.pdbx_strand_id
1 'polypeptide(L)'
;HLPGGKIINAFYKGYEALDSEYDVICKYDADLIFPKNYLETLAKHYQENPKLGLVAGHCYIEKNETWVLENLTSKDHIRGGLKAYRKACFSDIGGLKKSMGWDTIDELLALYYHWEFKTDASLHVKHLKPTGAHYNKSAKHLQGIALYKMRYGFVLAFLSALKLAFK
;
A
#
# COMPACT_ATOMS: atom_id res chain seq x y z
N HIS A 1 18.22 10.35 4.66
CA HIS A 1 17.39 9.14 4.45
C HIS A 1 16.15 9.54 3.68
N LEU A 2 15.88 8.86 2.54
CA LEU A 2 14.68 9.09 1.75
C LEU A 2 13.45 8.57 2.52
N PRO A 3 12.37 9.36 2.66
CA PRO A 3 11.11 8.89 3.21
C PRO A 3 10.61 7.66 2.43
N GLY A 4 10.09 6.66 3.12
CA GLY A 4 9.72 5.35 2.54
C GLY A 4 10.88 4.37 2.39
N GLY A 5 12.13 4.84 2.25
CA GLY A 5 13.28 3.97 2.05
C GLY A 5 13.60 3.04 3.22
N LYS A 6 13.36 3.48 4.46
CA LYS A 6 13.60 2.65 5.66
C LYS A 6 12.67 1.43 5.69
N ILE A 7 11.38 1.64 5.39
CA ILE A 7 10.36 0.59 5.38
C ILE A 7 10.70 -0.46 4.31
N ILE A 8 11.06 0.00 3.12
CA ILE A 8 11.42 -0.89 2.01
C ILE A 8 12.73 -1.62 2.27
N ASN A 9 13.72 -0.97 2.91
CA ASN A 9 14.95 -1.66 3.31
C ASN A 9 14.69 -2.74 4.37
N ALA A 10 13.81 -2.49 5.34
CA ALA A 10 13.42 -3.49 6.34
C ALA A 10 12.68 -4.67 5.68
N PHE A 11 11.77 -4.38 4.75
CA PHE A 11 11.08 -5.41 3.96
C PHE A 11 12.10 -6.31 3.21
N TYR A 12 13.05 -5.72 2.48
CA TYR A 12 14.02 -6.51 1.72
C TYR A 12 14.95 -7.34 2.57
N LYS A 13 15.29 -6.90 3.79
CA LYS A 13 16.04 -7.76 4.73
C LYS A 13 15.27 -9.02 5.11
N GLY A 14 13.96 -8.91 5.30
CA GLY A 14 13.11 -10.08 5.51
C GLY A 14 12.95 -10.92 4.25
N TYR A 15 12.76 -10.25 3.11
CA TYR A 15 12.58 -10.91 1.81
C TYR A 15 13.79 -11.76 1.41
N GLU A 16 15.01 -11.28 1.65
CA GLU A 16 16.26 -11.99 1.39
C GLU A 16 16.43 -13.26 2.25
N ALA A 17 15.71 -13.37 3.36
CA ALA A 17 15.74 -14.54 4.23
C ALA A 17 14.65 -15.58 3.91
N LEU A 18 13.74 -15.27 2.97
CA LEU A 18 12.70 -16.21 2.55
C LEU A 18 13.27 -17.23 1.56
N ASP A 19 12.76 -18.47 1.64
CA ASP A 19 12.90 -19.45 0.55
C ASP A 19 12.05 -19.03 -0.67
N SER A 20 12.13 -19.80 -1.75
CA SER A 20 11.37 -19.54 -2.98
C SER A 20 9.98 -20.19 -2.98
N GLU A 21 9.63 -20.95 -1.94
CA GLU A 21 8.43 -21.77 -1.88
C GLU A 21 7.24 -20.99 -1.29
N TYR A 22 6.78 -19.97 -2.01
CA TYR A 22 5.58 -19.20 -1.68
C TYR A 22 4.81 -18.78 -2.93
N ASP A 23 3.50 -18.63 -2.82
CA ASP A 23 2.61 -18.13 -3.88
C ASP A 23 2.30 -16.64 -3.71
N VAL A 24 2.27 -16.18 -2.47
CA VAL A 24 1.91 -14.81 -2.10
C VAL A 24 2.95 -14.26 -1.13
N ILE A 25 3.39 -13.02 -1.38
CA ILE A 25 4.24 -12.30 -0.45
C ILE A 25 3.47 -11.14 0.18
N CYS A 26 3.57 -11.04 1.52
CA CYS A 26 2.88 -10.03 2.28
C CYS A 26 3.85 -9.01 2.88
N LYS A 27 3.56 -7.72 2.69
CA LYS A 27 4.19 -6.63 3.42
C LYS A 27 3.17 -6.04 4.38
N TYR A 28 3.28 -6.41 5.64
CA TYR A 28 2.39 -5.94 6.69
C TYR A 28 3.13 -5.09 7.71
N ASP A 29 2.46 -4.04 8.21
CA ASP A 29 2.98 -3.25 9.32
C ASP A 29 2.67 -3.96 10.65
N ALA A 30 3.55 -3.79 11.65
CA ALA A 30 3.47 -4.51 12.92
C ALA A 30 2.37 -3.98 13.89
N ASP A 31 1.73 -2.87 13.54
CA ASP A 31 0.68 -2.23 14.32
C ASP A 31 -0.74 -2.48 13.75
N LEU A 32 -0.91 -3.65 13.11
CA LEU A 32 -2.16 -4.09 12.52
C LEU A 32 -2.71 -5.31 13.24
N ILE A 33 -4.04 -5.34 13.44
CA ILE A 33 -4.76 -6.53 13.92
C ILE A 33 -5.68 -7.00 12.81
N PHE A 34 -5.43 -8.19 12.32
CA PHE A 34 -6.17 -8.82 11.24
C PHE A 34 -7.36 -9.64 11.76
N PRO A 35 -8.49 -9.71 11.02
CA PRO A 35 -9.53 -10.67 11.31
C PRO A 35 -9.02 -12.11 11.10
N LYS A 36 -9.58 -13.07 11.83
CA LYS A 36 -9.10 -14.48 11.83
C LYS A 36 -9.09 -15.12 10.44
N ASN A 37 -10.05 -14.77 9.59
CA ASN A 37 -10.20 -15.29 8.23
C ASN A 37 -9.42 -14.49 7.16
N TYR A 38 -8.55 -13.57 7.55
CA TYR A 38 -7.91 -12.63 6.62
C TYR A 38 -7.14 -13.36 5.50
N LEU A 39 -6.19 -14.19 5.86
CA LEU A 39 -5.34 -14.89 4.88
C LEU A 39 -6.14 -15.91 4.04
N GLU A 40 -7.11 -16.60 4.65
CA GLU A 40 -8.01 -17.51 3.95
C GLU A 40 -8.80 -16.78 2.87
N THR A 41 -9.35 -15.61 3.19
CA THR A 41 -10.12 -14.79 2.24
C THR A 41 -9.22 -14.29 1.11
N LEU A 42 -7.99 -13.85 1.40
CA LEU A 42 -7.04 -13.46 0.37
C LEU A 42 -6.71 -14.64 -0.56
N ALA A 43 -6.43 -15.80 -0.01
CA ALA A 43 -6.13 -17.01 -0.78
C ALA A 43 -7.28 -17.36 -1.73
N LYS A 44 -8.53 -17.28 -1.25
CA LYS A 44 -9.73 -17.49 -2.07
C LYS A 44 -9.81 -16.51 -3.24
N HIS A 45 -9.58 -15.21 -3.01
CA HIS A 45 -9.55 -14.22 -4.09
C HIS A 45 -8.50 -14.55 -5.14
N TYR A 46 -7.30 -14.96 -4.71
CA TYR A 46 -6.24 -15.36 -5.66
C TYR A 46 -6.57 -16.63 -6.45
N GLN A 47 -7.28 -17.58 -5.85
CA GLN A 47 -7.74 -18.80 -6.52
C GLN A 47 -8.84 -18.50 -7.55
N GLU A 48 -9.79 -17.63 -7.20
CA GLU A 48 -10.92 -17.26 -8.05
C GLU A 48 -10.51 -16.40 -9.25
N ASN A 49 -9.48 -15.56 -9.10
CA ASN A 49 -9.03 -14.65 -10.16
C ASN A 49 -7.52 -14.75 -10.41
N PRO A 50 -7.08 -15.49 -11.45
CA PRO A 50 -5.67 -15.60 -11.82
C PRO A 50 -5.00 -14.28 -12.21
N LYS A 51 -5.76 -13.26 -12.64
CA LYS A 51 -5.23 -11.93 -12.99
C LYS A 51 -5.04 -11.02 -11.77
N LEU A 52 -5.51 -11.45 -10.61
CA LEU A 52 -5.39 -10.66 -9.40
C LEU A 52 -3.95 -10.69 -8.88
N GLY A 53 -3.28 -9.55 -8.95
CA GLY A 53 -1.89 -9.36 -8.53
C GLY A 53 -1.76 -8.88 -7.08
N LEU A 54 -2.70 -8.03 -6.61
CA LEU A 54 -2.69 -7.49 -5.26
C LEU A 54 -4.08 -7.58 -4.63
N VAL A 55 -4.13 -7.94 -3.34
CA VAL A 55 -5.36 -7.95 -2.54
C VAL A 55 -5.08 -7.41 -1.15
N ALA A 56 -6.04 -6.67 -0.60
CA ALA A 56 -6.03 -6.27 0.81
C ALA A 56 -7.44 -6.02 1.36
N GLY A 57 -7.54 -5.96 2.69
CA GLY A 57 -8.70 -5.43 3.39
C GLY A 57 -8.64 -3.91 3.55
N HIS A 58 -9.58 -3.38 4.31
CA HIS A 58 -9.64 -1.96 4.67
C HIS A 58 -9.08 -1.72 6.08
N CYS A 59 -8.32 -0.62 6.25
CA CYS A 59 -7.85 -0.17 7.57
C CYS A 59 -8.97 0.55 8.32
N TYR A 60 -9.11 0.21 9.60
CA TYR A 60 -9.98 0.86 10.57
C TYR A 60 -9.16 1.40 11.73
N ILE A 61 -9.42 2.61 12.14
CA ILE A 61 -8.81 3.27 13.31
C ILE A 61 -9.84 3.47 14.41
N GLU A 62 -9.38 3.46 15.64
CA GLU A 62 -10.23 3.73 16.78
C GLU A 62 -10.47 5.24 16.95
N LYS A 63 -11.73 5.63 17.03
CA LYS A 63 -12.19 6.99 17.36
C LYS A 63 -13.36 6.89 18.32
N ASN A 64 -13.25 7.53 19.48
CA ASN A 64 -14.30 7.51 20.50
C ASN A 64 -14.83 6.10 20.80
N GLU A 65 -13.90 5.17 21.08
CA GLU A 65 -14.19 3.76 21.41
C GLU A 65 -14.88 2.96 20.27
N THR A 66 -14.94 3.51 19.07
CA THR A 66 -15.50 2.84 17.88
C THR A 66 -14.47 2.72 16.76
N TRP A 67 -14.52 1.60 16.04
CA TRP A 67 -13.66 1.38 14.88
C TRP A 67 -14.30 1.95 13.62
N VAL A 68 -13.67 2.98 13.04
CA VAL A 68 -14.14 3.67 11.85
C VAL A 68 -13.15 3.49 10.69
N LEU A 69 -13.66 3.45 9.47
CA LEU A 69 -12.81 3.35 8.27
C LEU A 69 -11.81 4.51 8.22
N GLU A 70 -10.52 4.18 8.07
CA GLU A 70 -9.45 5.17 7.90
C GLU A 70 -9.48 5.74 6.46
N ASN A 71 -10.25 6.80 6.25
CA ASN A 71 -10.50 7.37 4.93
C ASN A 71 -9.47 8.46 4.57
N LEU A 72 -8.23 8.05 4.21
CA LEU A 72 -7.15 8.96 3.82
C LEU A 72 -6.92 9.00 2.30
N THR A 73 -7.27 7.94 1.59
CA THR A 73 -7.06 7.76 0.15
C THR A 73 -8.34 7.23 -0.50
N SER A 74 -8.32 6.96 -1.81
CA SER A 74 -9.41 6.21 -2.45
C SER A 74 -9.63 4.86 -1.75
N LYS A 75 -10.89 4.43 -1.70
CA LYS A 75 -11.25 3.11 -1.12
C LYS A 75 -10.65 1.95 -1.92
N ASP A 76 -10.34 2.18 -3.19
CA ASP A 76 -9.74 1.17 -4.06
C ASP A 76 -8.21 1.08 -3.90
N HIS A 77 -7.58 2.08 -3.25
CA HIS A 77 -6.14 2.08 -3.01
C HIS A 77 -5.78 1.17 -1.84
N ILE A 78 -4.88 0.23 -2.10
CA ILE A 78 -4.34 -0.66 -1.08
C ILE A 78 -3.27 0.07 -0.26
N ARG A 79 -3.49 0.18 1.04
CA ARG A 79 -2.56 0.84 1.98
C ARG A 79 -1.21 0.13 1.99
N GLY A 80 -0.14 0.91 2.05
CA GLY A 80 1.22 0.38 2.08
C GLY A 80 1.52 -0.59 3.24
N GLY A 81 0.76 -0.51 4.33
CA GLY A 81 0.83 -1.44 5.47
C GLY A 81 0.12 -2.78 5.26
N LEU A 82 -0.70 -2.93 4.21
CA LEU A 82 -1.59 -4.07 3.98
C LEU A 82 -1.32 -4.83 2.68
N LYS A 83 -0.19 -4.60 2.03
CA LYS A 83 0.08 -5.15 0.69
C LYS A 83 0.31 -6.66 0.74
N ALA A 84 -0.49 -7.39 -0.03
CA ALA A 84 -0.26 -8.79 -0.38
C ALA A 84 -0.13 -8.89 -1.90
N TYR A 85 0.90 -9.57 -2.39
CA TYR A 85 1.21 -9.68 -3.81
C TYR A 85 1.25 -11.15 -4.22
N ARG A 86 0.60 -11.49 -5.32
CA ARG A 86 0.90 -12.74 -6.03
C ARG A 86 2.38 -12.73 -6.45
N LYS A 87 3.09 -13.83 -6.26
CA LYS A 87 4.52 -13.96 -6.59
C LYS A 87 4.85 -13.49 -8.01
N ALA A 88 4.06 -13.92 -9.00
CA ALA A 88 4.26 -13.51 -10.40
C ALA A 88 4.12 -11.98 -10.57
N CYS A 89 3.08 -11.37 -10.00
CA CYS A 89 2.90 -9.92 -10.04
C CYS A 89 4.06 -9.19 -9.37
N PHE A 90 4.50 -9.64 -8.19
CA PHE A 90 5.65 -9.06 -7.49
C PHE A 90 6.94 -9.10 -8.33
N SER A 91 7.14 -10.19 -9.07
CA SER A 91 8.26 -10.34 -9.99
C SER A 91 8.15 -9.37 -11.16
N ASP A 92 6.97 -9.30 -11.82
CA ASP A 92 6.75 -8.46 -13.00
C ASP A 92 6.93 -6.97 -12.71
N ILE A 93 6.44 -6.49 -11.57
CA ILE A 93 6.63 -5.10 -11.15
C ILE A 93 8.08 -4.80 -10.70
N GLY A 94 8.95 -5.81 -10.64
CA GLY A 94 10.33 -5.71 -10.18
C GLY A 94 10.44 -5.30 -8.72
N GLY A 95 9.54 -5.81 -7.88
CA GLY A 95 9.48 -5.59 -6.44
C GLY A 95 9.17 -4.15 -6.02
N LEU A 96 9.32 -3.86 -4.74
CA LEU A 96 9.03 -2.55 -4.14
C LEU A 96 10.12 -1.52 -4.42
N LYS A 97 9.72 -0.32 -4.82
CA LYS A 97 10.67 0.76 -5.14
C LYS A 97 11.03 1.56 -3.88
N LYS A 98 12.32 1.83 -3.67
CA LYS A 98 12.82 2.63 -2.54
C LYS A 98 12.53 4.12 -2.73
N SER A 99 11.27 4.50 -2.71
CA SER A 99 10.82 5.88 -2.96
C SER A 99 9.62 6.22 -2.09
N MET A 100 9.39 7.51 -1.86
CA MET A 100 8.09 7.98 -1.38
C MET A 100 7.03 7.69 -2.44
N GLY A 101 5.83 7.29 -2.03
CA GLY A 101 4.75 6.89 -2.94
C GLY A 101 4.93 5.50 -3.56
N TRP A 102 5.82 4.67 -3.00
CA TRP A 102 6.09 3.31 -3.46
C TRP A 102 4.79 2.47 -3.52
N ASP A 103 3.88 2.70 -2.58
CA ASP A 103 2.58 2.04 -2.45
C ASP A 103 1.53 2.45 -3.49
N THR A 104 1.82 3.51 -4.24
CA THR A 104 1.06 3.91 -5.44
C THR A 104 1.78 3.43 -6.70
N ILE A 105 3.11 3.48 -6.70
CA ILE A 105 3.92 3.05 -7.85
C ILE A 105 3.72 1.57 -8.13
N ASP A 106 3.65 0.72 -7.11
CA ASP A 106 3.45 -0.72 -7.28
C ASP A 106 2.09 -1.06 -7.89
N GLU A 107 1.02 -0.34 -7.52
CA GLU A 107 -0.31 -0.49 -8.15
C GLU A 107 -0.29 -0.07 -9.62
N LEU A 108 0.35 1.07 -9.92
CA LEU A 108 0.48 1.54 -11.31
C LEU A 108 1.30 0.58 -12.16
N LEU A 109 2.37 0.01 -11.61
CA LEU A 109 3.15 -1.00 -12.29
C LEU A 109 2.35 -2.30 -12.48
N ALA A 110 1.58 -2.73 -11.47
CA ALA A 110 0.71 -3.89 -11.61
C ALA A 110 -0.28 -3.70 -12.77
N LEU A 111 -0.96 -2.55 -12.85
CA LEU A 111 -1.84 -2.23 -13.97
C LEU A 111 -1.11 -2.19 -15.31
N TYR A 112 0.11 -1.63 -15.35
CA TYR A 112 0.92 -1.61 -16.58
C TYR A 112 1.25 -3.02 -17.09
N TYR A 113 1.49 -3.96 -16.18
CA TYR A 113 1.70 -5.38 -16.51
C TYR A 113 0.40 -6.19 -16.59
N HIS A 114 -0.76 -5.52 -16.69
CA HIS A 114 -2.08 -6.13 -16.86
C HIS A 114 -2.57 -6.96 -15.65
N TRP A 115 -2.00 -6.72 -14.46
CA TRP A 115 -2.51 -7.26 -13.21
C TRP A 115 -3.66 -6.41 -12.68
N GLU A 116 -4.59 -7.07 -12.02
CA GLU A 116 -5.68 -6.42 -11.28
C GLU A 116 -5.29 -6.29 -9.81
N PHE A 117 -5.89 -5.32 -9.12
CA PHE A 117 -5.83 -5.25 -7.67
C PHE A 117 -7.22 -5.05 -7.07
N LYS A 118 -7.41 -5.51 -5.84
CA LYS A 118 -8.72 -5.52 -5.17
C LYS A 118 -8.58 -5.17 -3.70
N THR A 119 -9.49 -4.33 -3.21
CA THR A 119 -9.76 -4.17 -1.78
C THR A 119 -11.03 -4.92 -1.41
N ASP A 120 -11.01 -5.65 -0.30
CA ASP A 120 -12.17 -6.37 0.22
C ASP A 120 -12.73 -5.62 1.44
N ALA A 121 -13.92 -5.02 1.26
CA ALA A 121 -14.57 -4.24 2.30
C ALA A 121 -15.06 -5.08 3.49
N SER A 122 -15.15 -6.41 3.36
CA SER A 122 -15.51 -7.31 4.45
C SER A 122 -14.35 -7.57 5.42
N LEU A 123 -13.11 -7.33 4.97
CA LEU A 123 -11.90 -7.54 5.74
C LEU A 123 -11.50 -6.26 6.48
N HIS A 124 -11.98 -6.13 7.72
CA HIS A 124 -11.69 -4.98 8.59
C HIS A 124 -10.39 -5.22 9.36
N VAL A 125 -9.34 -4.52 8.98
CA VAL A 125 -8.04 -4.57 9.66
C VAL A 125 -7.93 -3.38 10.63
N LYS A 126 -7.74 -3.65 11.92
CA LYS A 126 -7.59 -2.62 12.93
C LYS A 126 -6.16 -2.06 12.88
N HIS A 127 -6.04 -0.76 12.71
CA HIS A 127 -4.78 -0.04 12.67
C HIS A 127 -4.59 0.71 13.99
N LEU A 128 -3.63 0.28 14.80
CA LEU A 128 -3.44 0.78 16.16
C LEU A 128 -2.86 2.21 16.20
N LYS A 129 -2.15 2.62 15.14
CA LYS A 129 -1.57 3.97 15.02
C LYS A 129 -2.07 4.66 13.76
N PRO A 130 -2.98 5.63 13.87
CA PRO A 130 -3.49 6.36 12.71
C PRO A 130 -2.37 6.91 11.84
N THR A 131 -2.49 6.73 10.53
CA THR A 131 -1.49 7.21 9.57
C THR A 131 -1.36 8.72 9.64
N GLY A 132 -0.12 9.21 9.65
CA GLY A 132 0.15 10.65 9.60
C GLY A 132 0.14 11.36 10.96
N ALA A 133 -0.11 10.66 12.07
CA ALA A 133 -0.10 11.26 13.42
C ALA A 133 1.22 11.98 13.77
N HIS A 134 2.32 11.67 13.07
CA HIS A 134 3.65 12.24 13.27
C HIS A 134 4.23 12.95 12.03
N TYR A 135 3.40 13.30 11.02
CA TYR A 135 3.90 14.05 9.87
C TYR A 135 4.17 15.52 10.24
N ASN A 136 5.44 15.90 10.27
CA ASN A 136 5.89 17.29 10.42
C ASN A 136 5.49 18.14 9.21
N LYS A 137 5.45 19.48 9.38
CA LYS A 137 5.16 20.47 8.29
C LYS A 137 6.03 20.26 7.03
N SER A 138 7.24 19.72 7.19
CA SER A 138 8.14 19.34 6.07
C SER A 138 7.60 18.22 5.17
N ALA A 139 6.63 17.43 5.63
CA ALA A 139 6.05 16.33 4.83
C ALA A 139 5.32 16.85 3.57
N LYS A 140 4.77 18.06 3.61
CA LYS A 140 4.12 18.69 2.43
C LYS A 140 5.11 18.90 1.28
N HIS A 141 6.35 19.31 1.57
CA HIS A 141 7.40 19.48 0.55
C HIS A 141 7.86 18.13 -0.04
N LEU A 142 7.88 17.09 0.77
CA LEU A 142 8.25 15.74 0.32
C LEU A 142 7.22 15.17 -0.67
N GLN A 143 5.98 15.60 -0.59
CA GLN A 143 4.92 15.18 -1.54
C GLN A 143 5.19 15.73 -2.95
N GLY A 144 5.70 16.96 -3.09
CA GLY A 144 6.16 17.49 -4.37
C GLY A 144 7.29 16.66 -4.99
N ILE A 145 8.25 16.22 -4.18
CA ILE A 145 9.32 15.31 -4.61
C ILE A 145 8.76 13.98 -5.09
N ALA A 146 7.74 13.42 -4.40
CA ALA A 146 7.09 12.20 -4.81
C ALA A 146 6.41 12.34 -6.18
N LEU A 147 5.64 13.41 -6.40
CA LEU A 147 4.98 13.69 -7.68
C LEU A 147 6.00 13.82 -8.83
N TYR A 148 7.12 14.51 -8.57
CA TYR A 148 8.21 14.62 -9.55
C TYR A 148 8.82 13.26 -9.90
N LYS A 149 9.14 12.45 -8.90
CA LYS A 149 9.71 11.10 -9.10
C LYS A 149 8.76 10.15 -9.81
N MET A 150 7.46 10.25 -9.52
CA MET A 150 6.42 9.48 -10.20
C MET A 150 6.11 9.98 -11.62
N ARG A 151 6.84 10.99 -12.10
CA ARG A 151 6.66 11.54 -13.46
C ARG A 151 5.23 12.03 -13.74
N TYR A 152 4.57 12.64 -12.77
CA TYR A 152 3.21 13.17 -12.92
C TYR A 152 3.08 14.23 -14.03
N GLY A 153 4.19 14.84 -14.43
CA GLY A 153 4.17 15.97 -15.34
C GLY A 153 3.60 17.23 -14.70
N PHE A 154 3.68 18.36 -15.42
CA PHE A 154 3.29 19.66 -14.86
C PHE A 154 1.81 19.76 -14.52
N VAL A 155 0.92 19.31 -15.40
CA VAL A 155 -0.54 19.48 -15.24
C VAL A 155 -1.06 18.72 -14.02
N LEU A 156 -0.75 17.41 -13.93
CA LEU A 156 -1.21 16.59 -12.80
C LEU A 156 -0.56 17.01 -11.48
N ALA A 157 0.72 17.41 -11.50
CA ALA A 157 1.41 17.91 -10.31
C ALA A 157 0.78 19.22 -9.82
N PHE A 158 0.43 20.15 -10.73
CA PHE A 158 -0.25 21.40 -10.40
C PHE A 158 -1.64 21.17 -9.80
N LEU A 159 -2.47 20.33 -10.42
CA LEU A 159 -3.79 19.97 -9.89
C LEU A 159 -3.71 19.30 -8.51
N SER A 160 -2.71 18.42 -8.33
CA SER A 160 -2.46 17.78 -7.04
C SER A 160 -2.02 18.77 -5.96
N ALA A 161 -1.16 19.73 -6.32
CA ALA A 161 -0.73 20.78 -5.41
C ALA A 161 -1.88 21.71 -5.03
N LEU A 162 -2.74 22.08 -5.98
CA LEU A 162 -3.94 22.87 -5.72
C LEU A 162 -4.87 22.14 -4.72
N LYS A 163 -5.17 20.87 -4.96
CA LYS A 163 -5.98 20.06 -4.06
C LYS A 163 -5.41 19.99 -2.64
N LEU A 164 -4.08 20.00 -2.50
CA LEU A 164 -3.41 19.99 -1.19
C LEU A 164 -3.42 21.36 -0.50
N ALA A 165 -3.47 22.46 -1.25
CA ALA A 165 -3.52 23.79 -0.69
C ALA A 165 -4.89 24.12 -0.06
N PHE A 166 -5.96 23.46 -0.54
CA PHE A 166 -7.32 23.63 -0.02
C PHE A 166 -7.73 22.58 1.04
N LYS A 167 -6.79 21.75 1.51
CA LYS A 167 -6.95 20.85 2.65
C LYS A 167 -6.23 21.39 3.89
#